data_82ee9014e359b89b0aaf1e18d9a5db84
#
_entry.id   82ee9014e359b89b0aaf1e18d9a5db84
#
_cell.length_a   1.000
_cell.length_b   1.000
_cell.length_c   1.000
_cell.angle_alpha   90.00
_cell.angle_beta   90.00
_cell.angle_gamma   90.00
#
_symmetry.space_group_name_H-M   'P 1'
#
loop_
_entity.id
_entity.type
_entity.pdbx_description
1 polymer ?
#
loop_
_entity_poly.entity_id
_entity_poly.type
_entity_poly.pdbx_seq_one_letter_code
_entity_poly.pdbx_strand_id
1 'polypeptide(L)'
;VKAWMDGTELYIGGNGKIIAGESLKLALAGAWIDSITGLEMLDTSNTKDMSSMFSSCGSRSSKFTLDLGDSFDTSNVTNMSGMFNGCGSYNGYGSDKGINKVFTLDLGDKFDTSNVTNMSYMFDFCGTYSTVFTLDLGDKFDTSKVTNMKWMFYCCGGNSPAFTLDLGDKFDTSKVTNMSGMFETCGCRNSAFTLDLGNKFDTSKVT
;
A
#
# COMPACT_ATOMS: atom_id res chain seq x y z
N VAL A 1 -2.29 22.21 -13.45
CA VAL A 1 -1.80 21.31 -12.40
C VAL A 1 -0.42 21.75 -12.01
N LYS A 2 -0.17 21.85 -10.74
CA LYS A 2 1.17 22.08 -10.19
C LYS A 2 1.42 21.05 -9.10
N ALA A 3 2.62 20.46 -9.10
CA ALA A 3 3.17 19.77 -7.96
C ALA A 3 4.40 20.56 -7.51
N TRP A 4 4.54 20.78 -6.20
CA TRP A 4 5.68 21.49 -5.65
C TRP A 4 6.05 20.92 -4.29
N MET A 5 7.30 21.13 -3.88
CA MET A 5 7.82 20.75 -2.57
C MET A 5 7.91 21.96 -1.69
N ASP A 6 7.53 21.80 -0.40
CA ASP A 6 7.88 22.72 0.68
C ASP A 6 8.57 21.90 1.78
N GLY A 7 9.88 22.03 1.87
CA GLY A 7 10.69 21.13 2.68
C GLY A 7 10.58 19.67 2.22
N THR A 8 10.04 18.83 3.08
CA THR A 8 9.79 17.38 2.84
C THR A 8 8.31 17.07 2.57
N GLU A 9 7.48 18.09 2.36
CA GLU A 9 6.07 17.91 2.04
C GLU A 9 5.84 18.11 0.54
N LEU A 10 5.12 17.17 -0.09
CA LEU A 10 4.69 17.27 -1.49
C LEU A 10 3.27 17.79 -1.55
N TYR A 11 3.07 18.83 -2.31
CA TYR A 11 1.77 19.44 -2.58
C TYR A 11 1.36 19.18 -4.03
N ILE A 12 0.11 18.79 -4.22
CA ILE A 12 -0.52 18.67 -5.53
C ILE A 12 -1.70 19.62 -5.56
N GLY A 13 -1.78 20.52 -6.55
CA GLY A 13 -2.83 21.49 -6.61
C GLY A 13 -3.08 22.09 -7.99
N GLY A 14 -4.21 22.81 -8.10
CA GLY A 14 -4.62 23.49 -9.31
C GLY A 14 -5.94 24.25 -9.14
N ASN A 15 -6.40 24.93 -10.20
CA ASN A 15 -7.69 25.62 -10.21
C ASN A 15 -8.82 24.63 -10.56
N GLY A 16 -9.10 23.66 -9.68
CA GLY A 16 -10.11 22.62 -9.85
C GLY A 16 -9.53 21.22 -9.81
N LYS A 17 -10.39 20.21 -10.05
CA LYS A 17 -9.98 18.79 -10.05
C LYS A 17 -8.95 18.49 -11.13
N ILE A 18 -8.02 17.64 -10.80
CA ILE A 18 -6.98 17.13 -11.69
C ILE A 18 -7.44 15.77 -12.20
N ILE A 19 -7.85 15.70 -13.46
CA ILE A 19 -8.27 14.43 -14.06
C ILE A 19 -7.03 13.59 -14.35
N ALA A 20 -6.92 12.45 -13.69
CA ALA A 20 -5.88 11.48 -13.96
C ALA A 20 -6.18 10.70 -15.26
N GLY A 21 -5.13 10.31 -15.96
CA GLY A 21 -5.24 9.43 -17.13
C GLY A 21 -5.51 7.97 -16.75
N GLU A 22 -5.52 7.09 -17.74
CA GLU A 22 -5.72 5.65 -17.53
C GLU A 22 -4.61 4.98 -16.71
N SER A 23 -3.44 5.61 -16.55
CA SER A 23 -2.32 5.08 -15.78
C SER A 23 -1.68 6.15 -14.90
N LEU A 24 -1.52 5.83 -13.62
CA LEU A 24 -0.72 6.52 -12.62
C LEU A 24 0.48 5.66 -12.19
N LYS A 25 0.87 4.70 -13.01
CA LYS A 25 2.02 3.85 -12.75
C LYS A 25 3.26 4.68 -12.42
N LEU A 26 3.91 4.36 -11.27
CA LEU A 26 5.12 5.03 -10.78
C LEU A 26 4.98 6.54 -10.51
N ALA A 27 3.77 7.11 -10.54
CA ALA A 27 3.59 8.57 -10.53
C ALA A 27 4.25 9.28 -9.33
N LEU A 28 4.30 8.65 -8.15
CA LEU A 28 4.90 9.18 -6.93
C LEU A 28 5.97 8.23 -6.35
N ALA A 29 6.45 7.29 -7.14
CA ALA A 29 7.44 6.32 -6.68
C ALA A 29 8.76 6.97 -6.27
N GLY A 30 9.34 6.50 -5.15
CA GLY A 30 10.64 6.95 -4.65
C GLY A 30 10.65 8.36 -4.08
N ALA A 31 9.49 8.97 -3.85
CA ALA A 31 9.43 10.32 -3.27
C ALA A 31 9.95 10.34 -1.82
N TRP A 32 10.96 11.16 -1.56
CA TRP A 32 11.58 11.33 -0.23
C TRP A 32 10.87 12.45 0.53
N ILE A 33 9.70 12.12 1.05
CA ILE A 33 8.76 13.08 1.62
C ILE A 33 8.22 12.57 2.96
N ASP A 34 7.74 13.48 3.79
CA ASP A 34 7.09 13.20 5.06
C ASP A 34 5.57 13.11 4.91
N SER A 35 5.00 13.78 3.93
CA SER A 35 3.57 13.75 3.62
C SER A 35 3.27 14.14 2.17
N ILE A 36 2.06 13.83 1.73
CA ILE A 36 1.50 14.29 0.45
C ILE A 36 0.18 15.00 0.76
N THR A 37 0.04 16.21 0.25
CA THR A 37 -1.20 17.01 0.35
C THR A 37 -1.77 17.24 -1.04
N GLY A 38 -3.08 17.14 -1.19
CA GLY A 38 -3.77 17.41 -2.45
C GLY A 38 -4.14 16.16 -3.26
N LEU A 39 -3.96 14.94 -2.70
CA LEU A 39 -4.43 13.71 -3.37
C LEU A 39 -5.95 13.72 -3.58
N GLU A 40 -6.71 14.39 -2.72
CA GLU A 40 -8.15 14.60 -2.85
C GLU A 40 -8.55 15.43 -4.08
N MET A 41 -7.60 16.14 -4.68
CA MET A 41 -7.83 16.88 -5.93
C MET A 41 -7.70 16.02 -7.17
N LEU A 42 -7.13 14.82 -7.05
CA LEU A 42 -7.01 13.88 -8.16
C LEU A 42 -8.37 13.20 -8.41
N ASP A 43 -8.88 13.36 -9.61
CA ASP A 43 -9.98 12.54 -10.11
C ASP A 43 -9.37 11.29 -10.78
N THR A 44 -9.38 10.18 -10.05
CA THR A 44 -8.80 8.91 -10.46
C THR A 44 -9.82 7.95 -11.09
N SER A 45 -11.05 8.42 -11.31
CA SER A 45 -12.18 7.60 -11.80
C SER A 45 -11.93 6.91 -13.15
N ASN A 46 -11.00 7.40 -13.98
CA ASN A 46 -10.62 6.79 -15.25
C ASN A 46 -9.37 5.90 -15.19
N THR A 47 -8.74 5.80 -14.01
CA THR A 47 -7.46 5.10 -13.86
C THR A 47 -7.66 3.59 -13.77
N LYS A 48 -6.90 2.84 -14.58
CA LYS A 48 -6.91 1.37 -14.63
C LYS A 48 -5.63 0.75 -14.08
N ASP A 49 -4.51 1.46 -14.14
CA ASP A 49 -3.21 0.99 -13.69
C ASP A 49 -2.61 1.97 -12.67
N MET A 50 -2.50 1.51 -11.41
CA MET A 50 -1.83 2.20 -10.31
C MET A 50 -0.60 1.44 -9.82
N SER A 51 -0.03 0.57 -10.68
CA SER A 51 1.13 -0.23 -10.30
C SER A 51 2.30 0.65 -9.84
N SER A 52 2.87 0.31 -8.69
CA SER A 52 4.01 1.01 -8.06
C SER A 52 3.81 2.51 -7.83
N MET A 53 2.57 3.02 -7.77
CA MET A 53 2.30 4.46 -7.67
C MET A 53 3.00 5.11 -6.48
N PHE A 54 3.01 4.48 -5.32
CA PHE A 54 3.65 4.96 -4.08
C PHE A 54 4.84 4.08 -3.66
N SER A 55 5.42 3.31 -4.59
CA SER A 55 6.56 2.45 -4.29
C SER A 55 7.72 3.25 -3.71
N SER A 56 8.24 2.83 -2.56
CA SER A 56 9.34 3.47 -1.82
C SER A 56 9.08 4.92 -1.40
N CYS A 57 7.81 5.35 -1.42
CA CYS A 57 7.40 6.67 -0.96
C CYS A 57 7.66 6.78 0.55
N GLY A 58 8.18 7.93 1.03
CA GLY A 58 8.53 8.15 2.43
C GLY A 58 9.62 7.23 2.99
N SER A 59 10.33 6.48 2.13
CA SER A 59 11.33 5.49 2.56
C SER A 59 12.54 6.06 3.32
N ARG A 60 12.74 7.38 3.31
CA ARG A 60 13.79 8.09 4.06
C ARG A 60 13.25 9.00 5.17
N SER A 61 11.95 9.06 5.34
CA SER A 61 11.31 9.84 6.39
C SER A 61 11.38 9.14 7.75
N SER A 62 11.57 9.90 8.81
CA SER A 62 11.40 9.41 10.18
C SER A 62 9.94 9.39 10.63
N LYS A 63 9.09 10.17 9.95
CA LYS A 63 7.64 10.20 10.16
C LYS A 63 6.97 10.41 8.81
N PHE A 64 6.41 9.34 8.25
CA PHE A 64 5.71 9.41 6.98
C PHE A 64 4.23 9.14 7.18
N THR A 65 3.40 9.99 6.60
CA THR A 65 1.95 9.80 6.54
C THR A 65 1.51 9.79 5.08
N LEU A 66 0.83 8.74 4.67
CA LEU A 66 0.15 8.65 3.39
C LEU A 66 -1.34 8.46 3.67
N ASP A 67 -2.09 9.51 3.44
CA ASP A 67 -3.54 9.56 3.50
C ASP A 67 -4.06 9.76 2.08
N LEU A 68 -4.81 8.78 1.56
CA LEU A 68 -5.37 8.87 0.21
C LEU A 68 -6.63 9.74 0.18
N GLY A 69 -7.27 9.94 1.32
CA GLY A 69 -8.50 10.73 1.47
C GLY A 69 -9.73 10.04 0.86
N ASP A 70 -10.91 10.56 1.21
CA ASP A 70 -12.20 9.94 0.87
C ASP A 70 -12.61 10.10 -0.60
N SER A 71 -11.84 10.83 -1.41
CA SER A 71 -12.15 11.02 -2.83
C SER A 71 -11.28 10.22 -3.80
N PHE A 72 -10.25 9.53 -3.30
CA PHE A 72 -9.33 8.74 -4.12
C PHE A 72 -10.00 7.45 -4.60
N ASP A 73 -10.62 7.51 -5.77
CA ASP A 73 -11.45 6.44 -6.33
C ASP A 73 -10.62 5.40 -7.08
N THR A 74 -10.64 4.16 -6.61
CA THR A 74 -9.91 3.05 -7.25
C THR A 74 -10.85 2.01 -7.90
N SER A 75 -12.14 2.30 -7.99
CA SER A 75 -13.17 1.35 -8.45
C SER A 75 -12.97 0.83 -9.90
N ASN A 76 -12.22 1.54 -10.74
CA ASN A 76 -11.90 1.12 -12.11
C ASN A 76 -10.49 0.53 -12.27
N VAL A 77 -9.73 0.44 -11.18
CA VAL A 77 -8.36 -0.08 -11.22
C VAL A 77 -8.35 -1.61 -11.36
N THR A 78 -7.55 -2.11 -12.30
CA THR A 78 -7.37 -3.54 -12.54
C THR A 78 -5.99 -4.06 -12.14
N ASN A 79 -5.00 -3.16 -12.02
CA ASN A 79 -3.63 -3.48 -11.66
C ASN A 79 -3.11 -2.58 -10.53
N MET A 80 -2.86 -3.18 -9.36
CA MET A 80 -2.26 -2.52 -8.19
C MET A 80 -0.93 -3.17 -7.79
N SER A 81 -0.25 -3.85 -8.72
CA SER A 81 1.01 -4.52 -8.39
C SER A 81 2.04 -3.53 -7.84
N GLY A 82 2.62 -3.83 -6.67
CA GLY A 82 3.64 -3.01 -6.02
C GLY A 82 3.18 -1.62 -5.59
N MET A 83 1.87 -1.31 -5.53
CA MET A 83 1.38 0.05 -5.29
C MET A 83 2.02 0.71 -4.07
N PHE A 84 2.20 -0.02 -2.97
CA PHE A 84 2.83 0.44 -1.73
C PHE A 84 4.13 -0.33 -1.41
N ASN A 85 4.79 -0.92 -2.41
CA ASN A 85 6.04 -1.65 -2.23
C ASN A 85 7.09 -0.74 -1.58
N GLY A 86 7.66 -1.14 -0.42
CA GLY A 86 8.64 -0.34 0.31
C GLY A 86 8.14 1.00 0.86
N CYS A 87 6.84 1.27 0.80
CA CYS A 87 6.24 2.49 1.30
C CYS A 87 6.46 2.61 2.83
N GLY A 88 6.93 3.75 3.31
CA GLY A 88 7.29 3.96 4.71
C GLY A 88 8.40 3.04 5.23
N SER A 89 9.01 2.24 4.37
CA SER A 89 10.11 1.33 4.72
C SER A 89 11.45 2.03 4.58
N TYR A 90 12.23 2.04 5.65
CA TYR A 90 13.56 2.65 5.63
C TYR A 90 14.65 1.59 5.49
N ASN A 91 15.28 1.54 4.33
CA ASN A 91 16.54 0.82 4.16
C ASN A 91 17.70 1.72 4.60
N GLY A 92 17.86 1.91 5.90
CA GLY A 92 18.97 2.72 6.42
C GLY A 92 20.34 2.13 6.11
N TYR A 93 20.88 2.46 4.95
CA TYR A 93 22.33 2.53 4.76
C TYR A 93 22.81 3.83 5.42
N GLY A 94 23.06 3.79 6.72
CA GLY A 94 23.54 4.98 7.45
C GLY A 94 23.45 4.83 8.96
N SER A 95 24.01 5.79 9.69
CA SER A 95 24.17 5.87 11.14
C SER A 95 22.85 5.97 11.94
N ASP A 96 21.71 5.99 11.29
CA ASP A 96 20.39 6.23 11.91
C ASP A 96 19.71 4.95 12.43
N LYS A 97 20.52 4.00 12.90
CA LYS A 97 20.03 2.83 13.63
C LYS A 97 19.43 3.29 14.95
N GLY A 98 18.10 3.31 15.04
CA GLY A 98 17.41 3.58 16.30
C GLY A 98 16.42 4.72 16.30
N ILE A 99 16.12 5.34 15.18
CA ILE A 99 15.07 6.37 15.10
C ILE A 99 13.71 5.67 15.17
N ASN A 100 12.89 6.08 16.13
CA ASN A 100 11.48 5.70 16.22
C ASN A 100 10.76 6.17 14.95
N LYS A 101 10.52 5.27 14.03
CA LYS A 101 9.85 5.58 12.78
C LYS A 101 8.37 5.35 12.95
N VAL A 102 7.61 6.33 12.52
CA VAL A 102 6.15 6.25 12.48
C VAL A 102 5.72 6.28 11.02
N PHE A 103 4.99 5.27 10.62
CA PHE A 103 4.35 5.22 9.32
C PHE A 103 2.85 5.04 9.51
N THR A 104 2.08 5.89 8.86
CA THR A 104 0.63 5.79 8.81
C THR A 104 0.21 5.68 7.36
N LEU A 105 -0.60 4.67 7.07
CA LEU A 105 -1.25 4.48 5.78
C LEU A 105 -2.76 4.47 6.00
N ASP A 106 -3.45 5.46 5.45
CA ASP A 106 -4.90 5.53 5.38
C ASP A 106 -5.34 5.37 3.92
N LEU A 107 -6.11 4.32 3.64
CA LEU A 107 -6.57 4.01 2.29
C LEU A 107 -7.81 4.82 1.90
N GLY A 108 -8.52 5.39 2.88
CA GLY A 108 -9.75 6.15 2.68
C GLY A 108 -10.95 5.30 2.25
N ASP A 109 -12.15 5.90 2.29
CA ASP A 109 -13.43 5.21 2.10
C ASP A 109 -13.71 4.73 0.67
N LYS A 110 -12.97 5.22 -0.33
CA LYS A 110 -13.18 4.85 -1.75
C LYS A 110 -12.10 3.92 -2.31
N PHE A 111 -11.27 3.36 -1.46
CA PHE A 111 -10.29 2.37 -1.89
C PHE A 111 -10.97 1.03 -2.19
N ASP A 112 -11.48 0.89 -3.39
CA ASP A 112 -12.24 -0.25 -3.88
C ASP A 112 -11.35 -1.13 -4.77
N THR A 113 -11.17 -2.39 -4.40
CA THR A 113 -10.34 -3.34 -5.13
C THR A 113 -11.13 -4.40 -5.90
N SER A 114 -12.45 -4.26 -5.96
CA SER A 114 -13.36 -5.26 -6.56
C SER A 114 -13.12 -5.55 -8.05
N ASN A 115 -12.36 -4.72 -8.76
CA ASN A 115 -11.97 -4.92 -10.15
C ASN A 115 -10.49 -5.31 -10.34
N VAL A 116 -9.71 -5.38 -9.25
CA VAL A 116 -8.29 -5.69 -9.32
C VAL A 116 -8.05 -7.17 -9.61
N THR A 117 -7.15 -7.46 -10.54
CA THR A 117 -6.76 -8.82 -10.91
C THR A 117 -5.31 -9.14 -10.51
N ASN A 118 -4.47 -8.11 -10.32
CA ASN A 118 -3.07 -8.27 -9.95
C ASN A 118 -2.72 -7.40 -8.75
N MET A 119 -2.38 -8.04 -7.62
CA MET A 119 -1.91 -7.43 -6.37
C MET A 119 -0.50 -7.92 -5.98
N SER A 120 0.27 -8.46 -6.94
CA SER A 120 1.62 -8.91 -6.63
C SER A 120 2.46 -7.78 -6.05
N TYR A 121 3.22 -8.05 -4.97
CA TYR A 121 4.10 -7.08 -4.30
C TYR A 121 3.39 -5.85 -3.70
N MET A 122 2.07 -5.83 -3.56
CA MET A 122 1.33 -4.61 -3.25
C MET A 122 1.79 -3.93 -1.96
N PHE A 123 2.04 -4.69 -0.90
CA PHE A 123 2.53 -4.23 0.40
C PHE A 123 3.91 -4.85 0.75
N ASP A 124 4.66 -5.29 -0.26
CA ASP A 124 5.99 -5.85 -0.09
C ASP A 124 6.92 -4.82 0.57
N PHE A 125 7.58 -5.19 1.68
CA PHE A 125 8.38 -4.31 2.54
C PHE A 125 7.63 -3.08 3.10
N CYS A 126 6.31 -2.99 3.01
CA CYS A 126 5.54 -1.85 3.52
C CYS A 126 5.68 -1.74 5.04
N GLY A 127 6.06 -0.55 5.55
CA GLY A 127 6.21 -0.27 6.97
C GLY A 127 7.22 -1.15 7.73
N THR A 128 8.14 -1.83 7.04
CA THR A 128 9.02 -2.88 7.61
C THR A 128 9.80 -2.43 8.86
N TYR A 129 10.21 -1.18 8.94
CA TYR A 129 11.01 -0.66 10.05
C TYR A 129 10.25 0.35 10.92
N SER A 130 8.94 0.43 10.80
CA SER A 130 8.13 1.28 11.67
C SER A 130 8.06 0.70 13.08
N THR A 131 8.11 1.55 14.10
CA THR A 131 7.92 1.12 15.49
C THR A 131 6.49 0.73 15.79
N VAL A 132 5.55 1.39 15.11
CA VAL A 132 4.12 1.07 15.13
C VAL A 132 3.60 1.17 13.69
N PHE A 133 3.02 0.10 13.20
CA PHE A 133 2.36 0.06 11.89
C PHE A 133 1.12 -0.81 11.98
N THR A 134 -0.01 -0.24 11.61
CA THR A 134 -1.28 -0.95 11.44
C THR A 134 -1.64 -0.88 9.97
N LEU A 135 -1.95 -2.03 9.37
CA LEU A 135 -2.50 -2.10 8.03
C LEU A 135 -3.94 -2.58 8.13
N ASP A 136 -4.85 -1.64 8.04
CA ASP A 136 -6.28 -1.86 7.88
C ASP A 136 -6.63 -1.77 6.40
N LEU A 137 -7.17 -2.83 5.83
CA LEU A 137 -7.51 -2.88 4.41
C LEU A 137 -8.90 -2.30 4.12
N GLY A 138 -9.71 -2.13 5.15
CA GLY A 138 -11.06 -1.55 5.05
C GLY A 138 -12.10 -2.46 4.39
N ASP A 139 -13.36 -2.04 4.43
CA ASP A 139 -14.53 -2.83 4.02
C ASP A 139 -14.64 -3.07 2.51
N LYS A 140 -13.92 -2.29 1.69
CA LYS A 140 -13.98 -2.40 0.22
C LYS A 140 -12.80 -3.16 -0.38
N PHE A 141 -11.93 -3.71 0.46
CA PHE A 141 -10.81 -4.52 -0.01
C PHE A 141 -11.29 -5.92 -0.42
N ASP A 142 -11.74 -6.03 -1.65
CA ASP A 142 -12.30 -7.24 -2.25
C ASP A 142 -11.28 -7.90 -3.17
N THR A 143 -10.89 -9.14 -2.87
CA THR A 143 -9.89 -9.87 -3.64
C THR A 143 -10.49 -10.97 -4.53
N SER A 144 -11.81 -11.03 -4.66
CA SER A 144 -12.53 -12.09 -5.37
C SER A 144 -12.23 -12.21 -6.87
N LYS A 145 -11.57 -11.21 -7.47
CA LYS A 145 -11.11 -11.24 -8.88
C LYS A 145 -9.59 -11.39 -9.02
N VAL A 146 -8.86 -11.36 -7.91
CA VAL A 146 -7.40 -11.40 -7.94
C VAL A 146 -6.91 -12.79 -8.35
N THR A 147 -5.96 -12.82 -9.28
CA THR A 147 -5.32 -14.06 -9.73
C THR A 147 -3.85 -14.16 -9.32
N ASN A 148 -3.22 -13.03 -8.98
CA ASN A 148 -1.81 -12.98 -8.61
C ASN A 148 -1.62 -12.16 -7.33
N MET A 149 -1.19 -12.84 -6.26
CA MET A 149 -0.82 -12.29 -4.94
C MET A 149 0.64 -12.58 -4.57
N LYS A 150 1.50 -12.88 -5.57
CA LYS A 150 2.91 -13.15 -5.31
C LYS A 150 3.53 -12.03 -4.47
N TRP A 151 4.11 -12.38 -3.30
CA TRP A 151 4.81 -11.49 -2.37
C TRP A 151 3.98 -10.27 -1.92
N MET A 152 2.66 -10.42 -1.84
CA MET A 152 1.78 -9.29 -1.54
C MET A 152 2.08 -8.62 -0.19
N PHE A 153 2.38 -9.40 0.84
CA PHE A 153 2.73 -8.93 2.19
C PHE A 153 4.14 -9.39 2.62
N TYR A 154 5.02 -9.67 1.66
CA TYR A 154 6.39 -10.08 1.98
C TYR A 154 7.07 -9.02 2.82
N CYS A 155 7.62 -9.41 3.98
CA CYS A 155 8.29 -8.50 4.91
C CYS A 155 7.45 -7.28 5.38
N CYS A 156 6.12 -7.28 5.15
CA CYS A 156 5.22 -6.22 5.59
C CYS A 156 5.24 -6.12 7.12
N GLY A 157 5.53 -4.94 7.67
CA GLY A 157 5.72 -4.77 9.11
C GLY A 157 6.80 -5.67 9.73
N GLY A 158 7.68 -6.28 8.94
CA GLY A 158 8.59 -7.36 9.35
C GLY A 158 9.48 -7.04 10.55
N ASN A 159 9.90 -5.81 10.72
CA ASN A 159 10.67 -5.34 11.88
C ASN A 159 9.86 -4.45 12.84
N SER A 160 8.54 -4.36 12.67
CA SER A 160 7.66 -3.58 13.54
C SER A 160 7.20 -4.44 14.74
N PRO A 161 7.56 -4.08 15.98
CA PRO A 161 7.20 -4.88 17.15
C PRO A 161 5.72 -4.82 17.52
N ALA A 162 4.97 -3.89 16.94
CA ALA A 162 3.54 -3.69 17.17
C ALA A 162 2.73 -3.71 15.87
N PHE A 163 3.20 -4.50 14.87
CA PHE A 163 2.48 -4.64 13.60
C PHE A 163 1.17 -5.39 13.78
N THR A 164 0.12 -4.86 13.17
CA THR A 164 -1.17 -5.55 13.04
C THR A 164 -1.61 -5.55 11.57
N LEU A 165 -2.24 -6.64 11.15
CA LEU A 165 -2.80 -6.81 9.83
C LEU A 165 -4.20 -7.40 9.96
N ASP A 166 -5.21 -6.66 9.49
CA ASP A 166 -6.56 -7.15 9.31
C ASP A 166 -6.82 -7.33 7.81
N LEU A 167 -7.14 -8.56 7.40
CA LEU A 167 -7.43 -8.88 6.00
C LEU A 167 -8.87 -8.53 5.59
N GLY A 168 -9.75 -8.34 6.57
CA GLY A 168 -11.17 -8.06 6.33
C GLY A 168 -11.97 -9.25 5.81
N ASP A 169 -13.29 -9.10 5.78
CA ASP A 169 -14.24 -10.18 5.43
C ASP A 169 -14.28 -10.54 3.93
N LYS A 170 -13.71 -9.71 3.07
CA LYS A 170 -13.72 -9.90 1.60
C LYS A 170 -12.42 -10.45 1.05
N PHE A 171 -11.50 -10.88 1.90
CA PHE A 171 -10.25 -11.50 1.47
C PHE A 171 -10.53 -12.92 0.97
N ASP A 172 -10.69 -13.05 -0.35
CA ASP A 172 -11.05 -14.27 -1.06
C ASP A 172 -9.92 -14.67 -2.02
N THR A 173 -9.36 -15.86 -1.81
CA THR A 173 -8.25 -16.38 -2.63
C THR A 173 -8.66 -17.45 -3.61
N SER A 174 -9.95 -17.71 -3.79
CA SER A 174 -10.49 -18.80 -4.60
C SER A 174 -10.14 -18.73 -6.09
N LYS A 175 -9.67 -17.57 -6.59
CA LYS A 175 -9.20 -17.41 -7.98
C LYS A 175 -7.69 -17.22 -8.10
N VAL A 176 -6.98 -17.17 -6.99
CA VAL A 176 -5.54 -16.91 -7.00
C VAL A 176 -4.78 -18.14 -7.49
N THR A 177 -3.93 -17.94 -8.48
CA THR A 177 -3.07 -18.99 -9.04
C THR A 177 -1.62 -18.85 -8.60
N ASN A 178 -1.19 -17.67 -8.13
CA ASN A 178 0.16 -17.45 -7.63
C ASN A 178 0.13 -16.71 -6.28
N MET A 179 0.54 -17.40 -5.22
CA MET A 179 0.70 -16.90 -3.86
C MET A 179 2.14 -17.02 -3.34
N SER A 180 3.14 -17.20 -4.22
CA SER A 180 4.53 -17.41 -3.80
C SER A 180 4.98 -16.34 -2.82
N GLY A 181 5.42 -16.71 -1.62
CA GLY A 181 5.94 -15.83 -0.60
C GLY A 181 4.96 -14.80 -0.05
N MET A 182 3.63 -14.98 -0.22
CA MET A 182 2.63 -13.95 0.07
C MET A 182 2.75 -13.33 1.48
N PHE A 183 3.02 -14.14 2.50
CA PHE A 183 3.20 -13.69 3.89
C PHE A 183 4.61 -13.99 4.43
N GLU A 184 5.56 -14.31 3.57
CA GLU A 184 6.93 -14.64 4.02
C GLU A 184 7.53 -13.47 4.79
N THR A 185 7.99 -13.73 6.03
CA THR A 185 8.56 -12.74 6.97
C THR A 185 7.62 -11.58 7.36
N CYS A 186 6.32 -11.65 7.06
CA CYS A 186 5.31 -10.69 7.50
C CYS A 186 5.26 -10.66 9.04
N GLY A 187 5.39 -9.47 9.67
CA GLY A 187 5.36 -9.32 11.12
C GLY A 187 6.39 -10.13 11.91
N CYS A 188 7.45 -10.62 11.28
CA CYS A 188 8.35 -11.65 11.84
C CYS A 188 9.09 -11.25 13.14
N ARG A 189 9.18 -9.97 13.47
CA ARG A 189 9.75 -9.48 14.73
C ARG A 189 8.72 -9.08 15.78
N ASN A 190 7.45 -9.23 15.50
CA ASN A 190 6.39 -9.07 16.48
C ASN A 190 6.03 -10.44 17.06
N SER A 191 6.47 -10.73 18.30
CA SER A 191 6.21 -12.02 18.97
C SER A 191 4.73 -12.25 19.29
N ALA A 192 3.91 -11.21 19.23
CA ALA A 192 2.46 -11.27 19.43
C ALA A 192 1.67 -11.23 18.10
N PHE A 193 2.36 -11.21 16.95
CA PHE A 193 1.69 -11.18 15.65
C PHE A 193 0.90 -12.47 15.42
N THR A 194 -0.37 -12.29 15.13
CA THR A 194 -1.27 -13.35 14.69
C THR A 194 -1.88 -12.95 13.36
N LEU A 195 -2.12 -13.91 12.49
CA LEU A 195 -2.75 -13.72 11.21
C LEU A 195 -3.99 -14.60 11.12
N ASP A 196 -5.16 -13.97 11.04
CA ASP A 196 -6.39 -14.66 10.70
C ASP A 196 -6.55 -14.64 9.17
N LEU A 197 -6.59 -15.83 8.56
CA LEU A 197 -6.75 -15.97 7.12
C LEU A 197 -8.22 -15.91 6.67
N GLY A 198 -9.15 -15.91 7.63
CA GLY A 198 -10.57 -15.92 7.34
C GLY A 198 -11.08 -17.23 6.72
N ASN A 199 -12.35 -17.27 6.38
CA ASN A 199 -13.03 -18.48 5.88
C ASN A 199 -13.04 -18.62 4.35
N LYS A 200 -12.47 -17.67 3.61
CA LYS A 200 -12.38 -17.69 2.13
C LYS A 200 -10.97 -17.92 1.62
N PHE A 201 -10.05 -18.29 2.51
CA PHE A 201 -8.68 -18.61 2.13
C PHE A 201 -8.63 -19.99 1.47
N ASP A 202 -8.45 -20.03 0.16
CA ASP A 202 -8.44 -21.23 -0.69
C ASP A 202 -7.14 -21.29 -1.50
N THR A 203 -6.44 -22.41 -1.42
CA THR A 203 -5.19 -22.64 -2.17
C THR A 203 -5.36 -23.67 -3.31
N SER A 204 -6.59 -24.09 -3.60
CA SER A 204 -6.88 -25.18 -4.55
C SER A 204 -6.44 -24.90 -5.99
N LYS A 205 -6.26 -23.62 -6.35
CA LYS A 205 -5.83 -23.21 -7.70
C LYS A 205 -4.38 -22.73 -7.77
N VAL A 206 -3.66 -22.74 -6.66
CA VAL A 206 -2.26 -22.28 -6.62
C VAL A 206 -1.37 -23.27 -7.33
N THR A 207 -0.51 -22.78 -8.23
CA THR A 207 0.42 -23.59 -9.03
C THR A 207 1.87 -23.17 -8.83
#